data_3c90421103b8fd96c478158f3dffd56b
#
_entry.id   3c90421103b8fd96c478158f3dffd56b
#
_cell.length_a   1.000
_cell.length_b   1.000
_cell.length_c   1.000
_cell.angle_alpha   90.00
_cell.angle_beta   90.00
_cell.angle_gamma   90.00
#
_symmetry.space_group_name_H-M   'P 1'
#
loop_
_entity.id
_entity.type
_entity.pdbx_description
1 polymer ?
#
loop_
_entity_poly.entity_id
_entity_poly.type
_entity_poly.pdbx_seq_one_letter_code
_entity_poly.pdbx_strand_id
1 'polypeptide(L)'
;QAADDGVDQEGIETGTYPEDISFDQLGYITKDGDISILDVQHTEWSSGDSPFDGCEVTVTGIVTAGDEVYGADGIYAIQSESGPWNGIIFDGWEGAQFTLGDEVTVTGTVEEYDPVWHYRWDNNTKLTNVANSTVNSTGNSVLPVTVTTVNLAQESNVVESYEGCLVTVTNVTVNTLNPYDWGVTDNSGVECLIDDDWADSEAATFLGGLQIGTTIGSVTGIFNFSHGTYKIQVRSMDDITEGMVEIDEEFFQHPYTFVLHSNYPNPFNPETRLRFE
;
A
#
# COMPACT_ATOMS: atom_id res chain seq x y z
N GLN A 1 -23.53 6.83 -21.01
CA GLN A 1 -23.82 6.16 -20.96
C GLN A 1 -23.21 5.39 -20.84
N ALA A 2 -22.79 5.49 -20.38
CA ALA A 2 -22.30 4.82 -20.27
C ALA A 2 -22.70 3.96 -20.40
N ALA A 3 -22.98 3.88 -20.36
CA ALA A 3 -23.42 3.18 -20.60
C ALA A 3 -24.05 3.05 -21.37
N ASP A 4 -24.21 3.49 -21.73
CA ASP A 4 -24.69 3.30 -22.31
C ASP A 4 -24.87 3.12 -23.27
N ASP A 5 -24.73 3.07 -23.49
CA ASP A 5 -24.97 2.72 -24.17
C ASP A 5 -25.09 1.86 -24.41
N GLY A 6 -25.08 1.56 -23.86
CA GLY A 6 -25.07 0.72 -23.68
C GLY A 6 -24.45 -0.04 -23.79
N VAL A 7 -23.91 0.09 -23.92
CA VAL A 7 -23.26 -0.60 -23.86
C VAL A 7 -22.47 -0.79 -23.95
N ASP A 8 -22.18 -0.39 -24.14
CA ASP A 8 -21.59 -0.56 -24.05
C ASP A 8 -21.02 -0.77 -23.77
N GLN A 9 -20.95 -0.30 -23.38
CA GLN A 9 -20.47 -0.74 -22.99
C GLN A 9 -20.60 -1.79 -23.07
N GLU A 10 -20.29 -2.02 -23.07
CA GLU A 10 -20.31 -3.01 -23.36
C GLU A 10 -21.04 -3.97 -23.04
N GLY A 11 -21.49 -4.11 -23.03
CA GLY A 11 -22.22 -5.15 -22.74
C GLY A 11 -23.25 -5.01 -21.75
N ILE A 12 -23.15 -3.94 -21.30
CA ILE A 12 -24.13 -3.76 -20.43
C ILE A 12 -25.28 -3.24 -21.08
N GLU A 13 -25.69 -3.18 -21.57
CA GLU A 13 -26.57 -2.77 -22.14
C GLU A 13 -27.49 -2.88 -22.09
N THR A 14 -27.46 -2.54 -22.08
CA THR A 14 -28.38 -2.17 -22.65
C THR A 14 -29.75 -2.61 -22.29
N GLY A 15 -30.55 -2.16 -22.21
CA GLY A 15 -31.87 -2.62 -21.92
C GLY A 15 -32.08 -3.10 -20.50
N THR A 16 -30.99 -3.24 -19.78
CA THR A 16 -31.08 -3.59 -18.38
C THR A 16 -31.10 -2.38 -17.49
N TYR A 17 -30.68 -1.27 -18.03
CA TYR A 17 -30.67 -0.02 -17.28
C TYR A 17 -31.77 0.90 -17.85
N PRO A 18 -32.43 1.63 -16.98
CA PRO A 18 -33.28 2.73 -17.43
C PRO A 18 -32.41 3.73 -18.20
N GLU A 19 -32.90 4.16 -19.35
CA GLU A 19 -32.11 5.01 -20.26
C GLU A 19 -31.75 6.39 -19.72
N ASP A 20 -32.34 6.74 -18.63
CA ASP A 20 -32.18 8.05 -18.02
C ASP A 20 -31.44 8.01 -16.67
N ILE A 21 -30.81 6.90 -16.34
CA ILE A 21 -29.93 6.84 -15.19
C ILE A 21 -28.56 7.37 -15.61
N SER A 22 -28.13 8.44 -14.97
CA SER A 22 -26.78 8.98 -15.10
C SER A 22 -25.85 8.37 -14.06
N PHE A 23 -24.54 8.54 -14.23
CA PHE A 23 -23.57 8.07 -13.26
C PHE A 23 -23.75 8.69 -11.87
N ASP A 24 -24.06 9.96 -11.81
CA ASP A 24 -24.38 10.62 -10.56
C ASP A 24 -25.63 10.05 -9.89
N GLN A 25 -26.59 9.59 -10.68
CA GLN A 25 -27.74 8.87 -10.15
C GLN A 25 -27.39 7.45 -9.71
N LEU A 26 -26.47 6.77 -10.39
CA LEU A 26 -25.97 5.48 -9.95
C LEU A 26 -25.26 5.60 -8.59
N GLY A 27 -24.54 6.67 -8.36
CA GLY A 27 -23.95 6.96 -7.08
C GLY A 27 -24.95 7.02 -5.91
N TYR A 28 -26.19 7.42 -6.19
CA TYR A 28 -27.27 7.42 -5.19
C TYR A 28 -27.96 6.08 -5.02
N ILE A 29 -27.79 5.17 -5.96
CA ILE A 29 -28.43 3.86 -5.92
C ILE A 29 -27.64 2.89 -5.02
N THR A 30 -26.45 3.25 -4.69
CA THR A 30 -25.47 2.28 -4.29
C THR A 30 -25.67 1.67 -2.93
N LYS A 31 -26.40 2.18 -2.06
CA LYS A 31 -26.84 1.45 -0.88
C LYS A 31 -27.46 2.37 0.17
N ASP A 32 -28.22 1.76 1.06
CA ASP A 32 -28.60 2.36 2.31
C ASP A 32 -27.34 2.48 3.18
N GLY A 33 -26.66 3.59 3.16
CA GLY A 33 -25.51 3.85 3.99
C GLY A 33 -24.42 4.63 3.26
N ASP A 34 -23.36 4.88 3.98
CA ASP A 34 -22.23 5.65 3.50
C ASP A 34 -21.43 4.87 2.47
N ILE A 35 -20.88 5.56 1.48
CA ILE A 35 -19.96 5.00 0.49
C ILE A 35 -18.63 4.76 1.21
N SER A 36 -18.09 3.57 1.07
CA SER A 36 -16.78 3.22 1.61
C SER A 36 -15.68 3.36 0.55
N ILE A 37 -14.43 3.42 1.00
CA ILE A 37 -13.27 3.39 0.09
C ILE A 37 -13.34 2.14 -0.79
N LEU A 38 -13.74 1.00 -0.22
CA LEU A 38 -13.86 -0.24 -0.97
C LEU A 38 -14.91 -0.14 -2.08
N ASP A 39 -16.03 0.57 -1.85
CA ASP A 39 -17.03 0.76 -2.90
C ASP A 39 -16.48 1.59 -4.06
N VAL A 40 -15.63 2.56 -3.76
CA VAL A 40 -15.01 3.44 -4.77
C VAL A 40 -13.92 2.71 -5.54
N GLN A 41 -13.09 1.97 -4.86
CA GLN A 41 -11.92 1.31 -5.44
C GLN A 41 -12.23 0.02 -6.17
N HIS A 42 -13.18 -0.78 -5.64
CA HIS A 42 -13.40 -2.11 -6.17
C HIS A 42 -14.02 -2.09 -7.56
N THR A 43 -13.31 -2.64 -8.51
CA THR A 43 -13.74 -2.83 -9.88
C THR A 43 -13.47 -4.24 -10.38
N GLU A 44 -14.34 -4.74 -11.27
CA GLU A 44 -14.11 -5.96 -12.03
C GLU A 44 -13.65 -5.65 -13.46
N TRP A 45 -13.49 -4.37 -13.79
CA TRP A 45 -13.04 -3.96 -15.12
C TRP A 45 -11.53 -4.13 -15.25
N SER A 46 -11.12 -4.61 -16.42
CA SER A 46 -9.70 -4.82 -16.69
C SER A 46 -8.89 -3.54 -16.87
N SER A 47 -9.57 -2.39 -16.97
CA SER A 47 -8.92 -1.07 -16.98
C SER A 47 -8.47 -0.63 -15.59
N GLY A 48 -9.09 -1.15 -14.55
CA GLY A 48 -8.87 -0.67 -13.17
C GLY A 48 -9.80 0.47 -12.77
N ASP A 49 -10.49 1.10 -13.74
CA ASP A 49 -11.27 2.30 -13.47
C ASP A 49 -12.37 2.08 -12.45
N SER A 50 -12.52 3.04 -11.56
CA SER A 50 -13.58 3.07 -10.56
C SER A 50 -14.98 3.18 -11.21
N PRO A 51 -15.96 2.45 -10.71
CA PRO A 51 -17.35 2.67 -11.13
C PRO A 51 -17.90 4.05 -10.70
N PHE A 52 -17.17 4.80 -9.90
CA PHE A 52 -17.55 6.13 -9.42
C PHE A 52 -16.80 7.26 -10.12
N ASP A 53 -16.06 6.98 -11.19
CA ASP A 53 -15.33 8.03 -11.92
C ASP A 53 -16.26 9.19 -12.28
N GLY A 54 -15.83 10.43 -11.97
CA GLY A 54 -16.61 11.65 -12.15
C GLY A 54 -17.66 11.92 -11.08
N CYS A 55 -17.88 11.03 -10.12
CA CYS A 55 -18.86 11.22 -9.06
C CYS A 55 -18.25 11.91 -7.83
N GLU A 56 -19.05 12.75 -7.17
CA GLU A 56 -18.70 13.27 -5.84
C GLU A 56 -19.05 12.23 -4.78
N VAL A 57 -18.07 11.86 -3.97
CA VAL A 57 -18.23 10.89 -2.89
C VAL A 57 -17.73 11.45 -1.56
N THR A 58 -18.22 10.88 -0.48
CA THR A 58 -17.71 11.13 0.88
C THR A 58 -17.24 9.82 1.47
N VAL A 59 -15.96 9.73 1.81
CA VAL A 59 -15.35 8.54 2.36
C VAL A 59 -14.64 8.85 3.67
N THR A 60 -14.44 7.81 4.48
CA THR A 60 -13.74 7.91 5.76
C THR A 60 -12.60 6.90 5.79
N GLY A 61 -11.43 7.35 6.23
CA GLY A 61 -10.26 6.51 6.39
C GLY A 61 -9.23 7.11 7.34
N ILE A 62 -8.24 6.32 7.68
CA ILE A 62 -7.11 6.71 8.52
C ILE A 62 -5.97 7.15 7.61
N VAL A 63 -5.40 8.33 7.88
CA VAL A 63 -4.27 8.86 7.12
C VAL A 63 -3.06 7.94 7.26
N THR A 64 -2.62 7.40 6.16
CA THR A 64 -1.48 6.49 6.05
C THR A 64 -0.27 7.13 5.37
N ALA A 65 -0.45 8.22 4.65
CA ALA A 65 0.61 9.10 4.15
C ALA A 65 0.07 10.52 3.98
N GLY A 66 0.92 11.52 4.06
CA GLY A 66 0.49 12.92 3.98
C GLY A 66 1.64 13.91 3.80
N ASP A 67 1.31 15.16 4.01
CA ASP A 67 2.09 16.36 3.72
C ASP A 67 3.54 16.35 4.27
N GLU A 68 3.81 15.62 5.35
CA GLU A 68 5.17 15.48 5.90
C GLU A 68 6.10 14.73 4.94
N VAL A 69 5.52 13.98 4.02
CA VAL A 69 6.23 13.09 3.13
C VAL A 69 6.52 13.73 1.79
N TYR A 70 5.60 14.49 1.23
CA TYR A 70 5.74 14.99 -0.14
C TYR A 70 5.85 16.53 -0.27
N GLY A 71 6.02 17.25 0.82
CA GLY A 71 6.29 18.69 0.74
C GLY A 71 5.13 19.46 0.11
N ALA A 72 5.22 20.22 -0.86
CA ALA A 72 4.28 21.26 -1.29
C ALA A 72 3.06 20.78 -2.11
N ASP A 73 2.94 19.52 -2.47
CA ASP A 73 1.90 19.07 -3.38
C ASP A 73 0.62 18.57 -2.69
N GLY A 74 0.65 18.43 -1.35
CA GLY A 74 -0.56 18.17 -0.57
C GLY A 74 -1.25 16.86 -0.92
N ILE A 75 -0.52 15.79 -1.24
CA ILE A 75 -1.09 14.49 -1.53
C ILE A 75 -1.20 13.69 -0.23
N TYR A 76 -2.34 13.07 -0.04
CA TYR A 76 -2.63 12.24 1.11
C TYR A 76 -3.10 10.85 0.68
N ALA A 77 -2.78 9.83 1.45
CA ALA A 77 -3.38 8.51 1.35
C ALA A 77 -4.16 8.22 2.62
N ILE A 78 -5.35 7.68 2.46
CA ILE A 78 -6.17 7.20 3.58
C ILE A 78 -6.59 5.76 3.33
N GLN A 79 -6.80 5.03 4.42
CA GLN A 79 -7.19 3.63 4.35
C GLN A 79 -8.21 3.30 5.42
N SER A 80 -9.28 2.59 5.05
CA SER A 80 -10.34 2.22 5.97
C SER A 80 -9.96 1.04 6.87
N GLU A 81 -9.32 0.04 6.32
CA GLU A 81 -8.81 -1.14 7.03
C GLU A 81 -7.66 -1.80 6.26
N SER A 82 -7.00 -2.78 6.86
CA SER A 82 -5.92 -3.53 6.20
C SER A 82 -6.47 -4.44 5.09
N GLY A 83 -5.82 -4.45 3.95
CA GLY A 83 -6.16 -5.34 2.83
C GLY A 83 -6.45 -4.61 1.53
N PRO A 84 -6.71 -5.38 0.46
CA PRO A 84 -6.93 -4.82 -0.87
C PRO A 84 -8.23 -4.00 -0.94
N TRP A 85 -8.24 -3.02 -1.85
CA TRP A 85 -9.36 -2.14 -2.14
C TRP A 85 -9.75 -1.17 -1.01
N ASN A 86 -8.94 -1.06 0.04
CA ASN A 86 -9.28 -0.26 1.22
C ASN A 86 -8.50 1.04 1.33
N GLY A 87 -7.65 1.35 0.38
CA GLY A 87 -6.86 2.58 0.33
C GLY A 87 -7.30 3.49 -0.81
N ILE A 88 -7.18 4.79 -0.63
CA ILE A 88 -7.40 5.79 -1.67
C ILE A 88 -6.50 7.00 -1.46
N ILE A 89 -6.07 7.59 -2.56
CA ILE A 89 -5.25 8.80 -2.56
C ILE A 89 -6.18 9.99 -2.79
N PHE A 90 -5.85 11.14 -2.23
CA PHE A 90 -6.54 12.37 -2.55
C PHE A 90 -5.61 13.57 -2.63
N ASP A 91 -5.96 14.51 -3.49
CA ASP A 91 -5.27 15.78 -3.59
C ASP A 91 -5.68 16.68 -2.41
N GLY A 92 -4.69 17.10 -1.65
CA GLY A 92 -4.89 18.10 -0.62
C GLY A 92 -5.10 19.50 -1.21
N TRP A 93 -5.24 20.46 -0.33
CA TRP A 93 -5.39 21.87 -0.72
C TRP A 93 -4.56 22.74 0.21
N GLU A 94 -4.36 23.98 -0.19
CA GLU A 94 -3.59 24.93 0.63
C GLU A 94 -4.22 25.06 2.05
N GLY A 95 -3.46 24.65 3.03
CA GLY A 95 -3.87 24.68 4.44
C GLY A 95 -4.49 23.39 4.96
N ALA A 96 -4.63 22.34 4.15
CA ALA A 96 -4.94 21.02 4.65
C ALA A 96 -3.76 20.54 5.51
N GLN A 97 -4.05 20.05 6.68
CA GLN A 97 -3.03 19.53 7.61
C GLN A 97 -3.59 18.33 8.33
N PHE A 98 -3.28 17.15 7.79
CA PHE A 98 -3.59 15.88 8.43
C PHE A 98 -2.27 15.20 8.82
N THR A 99 -2.26 14.56 9.95
CA THR A 99 -1.11 13.80 10.43
C THR A 99 -1.37 12.30 10.32
N LEU A 100 -0.31 11.52 10.24
CA LEU A 100 -0.42 10.05 10.24
C LEU A 100 -1.26 9.60 11.44
N GLY A 101 -2.24 8.76 11.17
CA GLY A 101 -3.14 8.22 12.20
C GLY A 101 -4.36 9.09 12.49
N ASP A 102 -4.55 10.20 11.80
CA ASP A 102 -5.83 10.90 11.85
C ASP A 102 -6.89 10.10 11.10
N GLU A 103 -8.03 9.87 11.71
CA GLU A 103 -9.21 9.38 11.01
C GLU A 103 -9.93 10.58 10.41
N VAL A 104 -10.05 10.61 9.11
CA VAL A 104 -10.63 11.74 8.38
C VAL A 104 -11.80 11.31 7.53
N THR A 105 -12.80 12.19 7.45
CA THR A 105 -13.86 12.10 6.44
C THR A 105 -13.61 13.19 5.43
N VAL A 106 -13.53 12.80 4.15
CA VAL A 106 -13.26 13.71 3.04
C VAL A 106 -14.33 13.57 1.97
N THR A 107 -14.69 14.70 1.34
CA THR A 107 -15.61 14.76 0.21
C THR A 107 -14.86 15.28 -1.00
N GLY A 108 -14.87 14.54 -2.08
CA GLY A 108 -14.19 14.92 -3.32
C GLY A 108 -14.79 14.21 -4.53
N THR A 109 -14.28 14.55 -5.71
CA THR A 109 -14.66 13.93 -6.97
C THR A 109 -13.70 12.78 -7.26
N VAL A 110 -14.23 11.60 -7.56
CA VAL A 110 -13.43 10.46 -8.02
C VAL A 110 -12.91 10.77 -9.42
N GLU A 111 -11.62 10.57 -9.64
CA GLU A 111 -10.96 10.81 -10.91
C GLU A 111 -9.93 9.72 -11.19
N GLU A 112 -9.96 9.19 -12.40
CA GLU A 112 -9.03 8.19 -12.90
C GLU A 112 -7.94 8.81 -13.77
N TYR A 113 -8.28 9.86 -14.50
CA TYR A 113 -7.40 10.47 -15.46
C TYR A 113 -7.05 11.90 -15.07
N ASP A 114 -5.76 12.18 -14.91
CA ASP A 114 -5.26 13.51 -14.67
C ASP A 114 -4.83 14.17 -15.98
N PRO A 115 -5.65 15.09 -16.54
CA PRO A 115 -5.34 15.74 -17.82
C PRO A 115 -4.15 16.70 -17.74
N VAL A 116 -3.69 17.06 -16.52
CA VAL A 116 -2.58 18.00 -16.32
C VAL A 116 -1.27 17.25 -16.10
N TRP A 117 -1.32 16.14 -15.38
CA TRP A 117 -0.15 15.40 -14.96
C TRP A 117 -0.17 13.94 -15.43
N HIS A 118 -0.82 13.69 -16.58
CA HIS A 118 -1.05 12.34 -17.12
C HIS A 118 0.18 11.45 -17.23
N TYR A 119 1.37 11.98 -17.13
CA TYR A 119 2.59 11.17 -17.05
C TYR A 119 2.92 10.69 -15.64
N ARG A 120 2.26 11.26 -14.65
CA ARG A 120 2.64 11.06 -13.27
C ARG A 120 1.65 10.19 -12.49
N TRP A 121 0.37 10.37 -12.75
CA TRP A 121 -0.70 9.79 -11.96
C TRP A 121 -1.81 9.15 -12.81
N ASP A 122 -1.54 8.88 -14.08
CA ASP A 122 -2.49 8.15 -14.92
C ASP A 122 -2.84 6.82 -14.28
N ASN A 123 -4.13 6.49 -14.30
CA ASN A 123 -4.64 5.23 -13.79
C ASN A 123 -4.57 5.04 -12.27
N ASN A 124 -4.55 6.15 -11.49
CA ASN A 124 -4.83 6.06 -10.06
C ASN A 124 -6.26 6.50 -9.81
N THR A 125 -7.03 5.67 -9.13
CA THR A 125 -8.30 6.10 -8.54
C THR A 125 -8.02 7.05 -7.38
N LYS A 126 -8.33 8.33 -7.54
CA LYS A 126 -8.08 9.35 -6.52
C LYS A 126 -9.26 10.28 -6.31
N LEU A 127 -9.25 11.01 -5.21
CA LEU A 127 -10.21 12.09 -5.00
C LEU A 127 -9.56 13.43 -5.31
N THR A 128 -10.20 14.17 -6.19
CA THR A 128 -9.82 15.55 -6.55
C THR A 128 -10.90 16.51 -6.07
N ASN A 129 -10.63 17.82 -6.21
CA ASN A 129 -11.59 18.86 -5.84
C ASN A 129 -12.13 18.68 -4.42
N VAL A 130 -11.27 18.24 -3.51
CA VAL A 130 -11.70 17.98 -2.13
C VAL A 130 -12.25 19.25 -1.50
N ALA A 131 -13.54 19.28 -1.27
CA ALA A 131 -14.28 20.47 -0.85
C ALA A 131 -14.47 20.55 0.65
N ASN A 132 -14.54 19.41 1.32
CA ASN A 132 -14.80 19.33 2.75
C ASN A 132 -13.99 18.19 3.36
N SER A 133 -13.55 18.44 4.59
CA SER A 133 -12.90 17.42 5.40
C SER A 133 -13.17 17.62 6.87
N THR A 134 -13.10 16.53 7.61
CA THR A 134 -13.25 16.56 9.09
C THR A 134 -12.29 15.53 9.67
N VAL A 135 -11.54 15.93 10.69
CA VAL A 135 -10.78 14.99 11.52
C VAL A 135 -11.73 14.46 12.60
N ASN A 136 -12.01 13.18 12.54
CA ASN A 136 -12.93 12.50 13.46
C ASN A 136 -12.24 12.09 14.76
N SER A 137 -11.04 11.56 14.65
CA SER A 137 -10.20 11.12 15.76
C SER A 137 -8.73 11.09 15.35
N THR A 138 -7.83 10.95 16.31
CA THR A 138 -6.37 10.96 16.10
C THR A 138 -5.71 9.76 16.78
N GLY A 139 -4.49 9.41 16.32
CA GLY A 139 -3.71 8.34 16.95
C GLY A 139 -4.20 6.95 16.57
N ASN A 140 -4.90 6.83 15.48
CA ASN A 140 -5.34 5.56 14.92
C ASN A 140 -4.20 4.89 14.14
N SER A 141 -4.38 3.65 13.77
CA SER A 141 -3.40 2.93 12.93
C SER A 141 -4.09 1.90 12.05
N VAL A 142 -3.56 1.75 10.84
CA VAL A 142 -3.88 0.66 9.94
C VAL A 142 -2.61 -0.18 9.78
N LEU A 143 -2.75 -1.49 9.92
CA LEU A 143 -1.61 -2.38 9.70
C LEU A 143 -1.40 -2.57 8.20
N PRO A 144 -0.15 -2.55 7.73
CA PRO A 144 0.13 -2.85 6.33
C PRO A 144 -0.26 -4.29 6.01
N VAL A 145 -0.74 -4.52 4.80
CA VAL A 145 -0.99 -5.88 4.34
C VAL A 145 0.33 -6.47 3.83
N THR A 146 0.72 -7.62 4.37
CA THR A 146 1.91 -8.32 3.88
C THR A 146 1.56 -9.09 2.61
N VAL A 147 2.28 -8.80 1.55
CA VAL A 147 2.09 -9.40 0.22
C VAL A 147 3.40 -9.90 -0.35
N THR A 148 3.33 -10.68 -1.42
CA THR A 148 4.51 -11.12 -2.17
C THR A 148 4.79 -10.15 -3.31
N THR A 149 6.03 -10.12 -3.79
CA THR A 149 6.39 -9.31 -4.96
C THR A 149 5.60 -9.72 -6.22
N VAL A 150 5.15 -10.98 -6.30
CA VAL A 150 4.25 -11.45 -7.39
C VAL A 150 2.93 -10.69 -7.41
N ASN A 151 2.37 -10.38 -6.22
CA ASN A 151 1.10 -9.67 -6.15
C ASN A 151 1.22 -8.23 -6.64
N LEU A 152 2.38 -7.63 -6.45
CA LEU A 152 2.67 -6.24 -6.79
C LEU A 152 3.41 -6.07 -8.12
N ALA A 153 3.61 -7.14 -8.85
CA ALA A 153 4.26 -7.09 -10.17
C ALA A 153 3.35 -6.42 -11.19
N GLN A 154 3.94 -5.70 -12.16
CA GLN A 154 3.23 -4.95 -13.19
C GLN A 154 2.17 -5.79 -13.93
N GLU A 155 2.43 -7.06 -14.13
CA GLU A 155 1.57 -7.97 -14.89
C GLU A 155 0.64 -8.80 -13.98
N SER A 156 0.61 -8.51 -12.69
CA SER A 156 -0.24 -9.23 -11.75
C SER A 156 -1.71 -8.90 -11.98
N ASN A 157 -2.57 -9.90 -11.98
CA ASN A 157 -4.01 -9.72 -12.13
C ASN A 157 -4.71 -9.24 -10.85
N VAL A 158 -3.95 -8.99 -9.80
CA VAL A 158 -4.44 -8.45 -8.53
C VAL A 158 -3.75 -7.14 -8.15
N VAL A 159 -2.85 -6.64 -8.99
CA VAL A 159 -2.03 -5.46 -8.67
C VAL A 159 -2.89 -4.25 -8.34
N GLU A 160 -3.91 -4.00 -9.14
CA GLU A 160 -4.87 -2.91 -8.98
C GLU A 160 -5.49 -2.87 -7.59
N SER A 161 -5.82 -4.04 -7.06
CA SER A 161 -6.50 -4.13 -5.76
C SER A 161 -5.71 -3.56 -4.57
N TYR A 162 -4.42 -3.33 -4.75
CA TYR A 162 -3.56 -2.76 -3.71
C TYR A 162 -3.33 -1.27 -3.87
N GLU A 163 -3.86 -0.64 -4.92
CA GLU A 163 -3.72 0.78 -5.13
C GLU A 163 -4.23 1.59 -3.93
N GLY A 164 -3.46 2.60 -3.53
CA GLY A 164 -3.75 3.41 -2.35
C GLY A 164 -3.50 2.71 -1.02
N CYS A 165 -3.24 1.40 -1.03
CA CYS A 165 -3.09 0.63 0.20
C CYS A 165 -1.67 0.67 0.77
N LEU A 166 -1.58 0.60 2.09
CA LEU A 166 -0.33 0.38 2.81
C LEU A 166 0.04 -1.10 2.73
N VAL A 167 1.12 -1.40 2.03
CA VAL A 167 1.60 -2.76 1.80
C VAL A 167 2.97 -2.99 2.40
N THR A 168 3.32 -4.25 2.63
CA THR A 168 4.67 -4.67 3.02
C THR A 168 5.09 -5.89 2.23
N VAL A 169 6.29 -5.85 1.65
CA VAL A 169 7.00 -7.01 1.13
C VAL A 169 8.15 -7.36 2.06
N THR A 170 8.46 -8.65 2.20
CA THR A 170 9.46 -9.11 3.16
C THR A 170 10.54 -9.97 2.51
N ASN A 171 11.74 -9.92 3.09
CA ASN A 171 12.89 -10.70 2.66
C ASN A 171 13.18 -10.52 1.17
N VAL A 172 13.27 -9.27 0.76
CA VAL A 172 13.48 -8.92 -0.65
C VAL A 172 14.95 -8.64 -0.93
N THR A 173 15.34 -8.86 -2.18
CA THR A 173 16.69 -8.57 -2.70
C THR A 173 16.56 -7.60 -3.84
N VAL A 174 17.39 -6.57 -3.85
CA VAL A 174 17.49 -5.61 -4.96
C VAL A 174 18.09 -6.31 -6.18
N ASN A 175 17.37 -6.33 -7.28
CA ASN A 175 17.81 -6.98 -8.52
C ASN A 175 17.90 -6.04 -9.71
N THR A 176 17.27 -4.87 -9.65
CA THR A 176 17.31 -3.85 -10.69
C THR A 176 17.52 -2.48 -10.07
N LEU A 177 18.34 -1.67 -10.71
CA LEU A 177 18.54 -0.26 -10.38
C LEU A 177 18.13 0.56 -11.60
N ASN A 178 17.03 1.27 -11.50
CA ASN A 178 16.56 2.23 -12.49
C ASN A 178 16.95 3.65 -12.07
N PRO A 179 16.83 4.64 -12.94
CA PRO A 179 17.18 6.03 -12.58
C PRO A 179 16.38 6.63 -11.44
N TYR A 180 15.16 6.13 -11.18
CA TYR A 180 14.19 6.73 -10.27
C TYR A 180 13.50 5.70 -9.36
N ASP A 181 13.76 4.40 -9.55
CA ASP A 181 13.15 3.34 -8.76
C ASP A 181 14.06 2.11 -8.69
N TRP A 182 13.73 1.18 -7.83
CA TRP A 182 14.52 -0.03 -7.58
C TRP A 182 13.62 -1.26 -7.69
N GLY A 183 14.04 -2.22 -8.49
CA GLY A 183 13.39 -3.51 -8.57
C GLY A 183 13.83 -4.42 -7.44
N VAL A 184 12.87 -4.99 -6.72
CA VAL A 184 13.10 -5.94 -5.64
C VAL A 184 12.33 -7.23 -5.87
N THR A 185 12.93 -8.35 -5.46
CA THR A 185 12.29 -9.67 -5.55
C THR A 185 12.36 -10.38 -4.22
N ASP A 186 11.29 -11.09 -3.89
CA ASP A 186 11.30 -12.12 -2.83
C ASP A 186 11.69 -13.49 -3.41
N ASN A 187 11.43 -14.56 -2.66
CA ASN A 187 11.75 -15.93 -3.09
C ASN A 187 10.98 -16.38 -4.35
N SER A 188 9.99 -15.63 -4.81
CA SER A 188 9.26 -15.94 -6.05
C SER A 188 10.10 -15.69 -7.30
N GLY A 189 11.07 -14.78 -7.20
CA GLY A 189 11.87 -14.32 -8.33
C GLY A 189 11.14 -13.38 -9.28
N VAL A 190 9.94 -12.92 -8.90
CA VAL A 190 9.17 -11.92 -9.66
C VAL A 190 9.41 -10.56 -9.06
N GLU A 191 9.68 -9.57 -9.90
CA GLU A 191 10.02 -8.22 -9.48
C GLU A 191 8.77 -7.37 -9.18
N CYS A 192 8.84 -6.57 -8.11
CA CYS A 192 8.04 -5.37 -7.94
C CYS A 192 8.96 -4.17 -7.75
N LEU A 193 8.43 -2.96 -7.89
CA LEU A 193 9.22 -1.73 -7.79
C LEU A 193 8.99 -1.04 -6.45
N ILE A 194 10.04 -0.39 -5.96
CA ILE A 194 10.01 0.54 -4.84
C ILE A 194 10.51 1.90 -5.31
N ASP A 195 10.03 2.97 -4.69
CA ASP A 195 10.29 4.34 -5.13
C ASP A 195 10.48 5.26 -3.92
N ASP A 196 11.21 6.36 -4.12
CA ASP A 196 11.49 7.37 -3.10
C ASP A 196 10.74 8.69 -3.32
N ASP A 197 9.82 8.74 -4.26
CA ASP A 197 9.04 9.96 -4.55
C ASP A 197 8.29 10.48 -3.30
N TRP A 198 7.91 9.62 -2.38
CA TRP A 198 7.22 9.97 -1.13
C TRP A 198 8.13 9.86 0.10
N ALA A 199 9.42 9.64 -0.09
CA ALA A 199 10.35 9.39 0.99
C ALA A 199 10.85 10.68 1.63
N ASP A 200 11.05 10.63 2.94
CA ASP A 200 11.83 11.66 3.61
C ASP A 200 13.30 11.59 3.17
N SER A 201 14.08 12.61 3.52
CA SER A 201 15.47 12.72 3.07
C SER A 201 16.37 11.57 3.55
N GLU A 202 16.02 10.91 4.65
CA GLU A 202 16.80 9.79 5.19
C GLU A 202 16.54 8.54 4.39
N ALA A 203 15.26 8.21 4.16
CA ALA A 203 14.86 7.06 3.36
C ALA A 203 15.32 7.21 1.90
N ALA A 204 15.17 8.40 1.31
CA ALA A 204 15.65 8.67 -0.04
C ALA A 204 17.17 8.47 -0.14
N THR A 205 17.93 8.88 0.89
CA THR A 205 19.38 8.66 0.93
C THR A 205 19.71 7.17 1.02
N PHE A 206 18.96 6.42 1.82
CA PHE A 206 19.14 4.97 1.94
C PHE A 206 18.87 4.28 0.60
N LEU A 207 17.74 4.58 -0.01
CA LEU A 207 17.32 3.99 -1.29
C LEU A 207 18.33 4.31 -2.38
N GLY A 208 18.80 5.57 -2.47
CA GLY A 208 19.81 6.00 -3.42
C GLY A 208 21.18 5.32 -3.24
N GLY A 209 21.42 4.70 -2.09
CA GLY A 209 22.64 3.95 -1.77
C GLY A 209 22.55 2.45 -2.09
N LEU A 210 21.40 1.95 -2.50
CA LEU A 210 21.19 0.53 -2.74
C LEU A 210 22.05 0.01 -3.87
N GLN A 211 22.43 -1.26 -3.78
CA GLN A 211 23.20 -1.96 -4.80
C GLN A 211 22.48 -3.27 -5.16
N ILE A 212 22.69 -3.74 -6.39
CA ILE A 212 22.20 -5.06 -6.79
C ILE A 212 22.75 -6.11 -5.83
N GLY A 213 21.86 -6.94 -5.30
CA GLY A 213 22.18 -7.97 -4.33
C GLY A 213 22.01 -7.53 -2.88
N THR A 214 21.68 -6.25 -2.61
CA THR A 214 21.34 -5.82 -1.26
C THR A 214 20.08 -6.52 -0.81
N THR A 215 20.10 -7.12 0.37
CA THR A 215 18.92 -7.74 1.00
C THR A 215 18.29 -6.78 1.98
N ILE A 216 16.96 -6.71 1.96
CA ILE A 216 16.15 -5.86 2.84
C ILE A 216 15.17 -6.78 3.56
N GLY A 217 15.06 -6.64 4.87
CA GLY A 217 14.18 -7.48 5.69
C GLY A 217 12.71 -7.23 5.41
N SER A 218 12.32 -5.97 5.29
CA SER A 218 11.00 -5.59 4.80
C SER A 218 11.00 -4.19 4.21
N VAL A 219 10.14 -3.97 3.24
CA VAL A 219 9.83 -2.65 2.69
C VAL A 219 8.33 -2.45 2.80
N THR A 220 7.94 -1.36 3.44
CA THR A 220 6.56 -0.93 3.60
C THR A 220 6.36 0.37 2.82
N GLY A 221 5.15 0.66 2.39
CA GLY A 221 4.83 1.94 1.73
C GLY A 221 3.44 1.94 1.15
N ILE A 222 3.05 3.08 0.60
CA ILE A 222 1.80 3.22 -0.13
C ILE A 222 2.02 2.68 -1.54
N PHE A 223 1.16 1.79 -1.96
CA PHE A 223 1.24 1.23 -3.30
C PHE A 223 0.41 2.09 -4.24
N ASN A 224 1.01 2.55 -5.32
CA ASN A 224 0.32 3.37 -6.29
C ASN A 224 0.89 3.19 -7.71
N PHE A 225 0.12 3.68 -8.69
CA PHE A 225 0.58 3.79 -10.06
C PHE A 225 1.24 5.17 -10.26
N SER A 226 2.48 5.19 -10.70
CA SER A 226 3.25 6.42 -10.89
C SER A 226 4.19 6.29 -12.08
N HIS A 227 4.18 7.28 -12.99
CA HIS A 227 5.04 7.30 -14.18
C HIS A 227 4.93 6.04 -15.04
N GLY A 228 3.73 5.49 -15.15
CA GLY A 228 3.43 4.34 -16.00
C GLY A 228 3.72 2.97 -15.37
N THR A 229 4.00 2.92 -14.07
CA THR A 229 4.29 1.67 -13.35
C THR A 229 3.75 1.67 -11.93
N TYR A 230 3.36 0.50 -11.43
CA TYR A 230 3.01 0.30 -10.03
C TYR A 230 4.26 0.23 -9.16
N LYS A 231 4.25 0.91 -8.02
CA LYS A 231 5.38 1.00 -7.11
C LYS A 231 4.96 1.09 -5.65
N ILE A 232 5.83 0.64 -4.76
CA ILE A 232 5.70 0.92 -3.32
C ILE A 232 6.39 2.25 -3.05
N GLN A 233 5.65 3.25 -2.64
CA GLN A 233 6.16 4.55 -2.23
C GLN A 233 6.59 4.48 -0.77
N VAL A 234 7.88 4.43 -0.54
CA VAL A 234 8.47 4.44 0.81
C VAL A 234 8.28 5.84 1.40
N ARG A 235 7.94 5.95 2.69
CA ARG A 235 7.66 7.23 3.34
C ARG A 235 8.80 7.71 4.23
N SER A 236 9.39 6.80 4.99
CA SER A 236 10.48 7.08 5.92
C SER A 236 11.32 5.84 6.20
N MET A 237 12.39 5.98 6.97
CA MET A 237 13.18 4.83 7.40
C MET A 237 12.41 3.83 8.26
N ASP A 238 11.30 4.23 8.89
CA ASP A 238 10.45 3.31 9.63
C ASP A 238 9.76 2.28 8.71
N ASP A 239 9.69 2.57 7.43
CA ASP A 239 9.15 1.66 6.41
C ASP A 239 10.16 0.59 5.97
N ILE A 240 11.41 0.70 6.38
CA ILE A 240 12.49 -0.17 5.94
C ILE A 240 13.07 -0.93 7.14
N THR A 241 13.07 -2.25 7.05
CA THR A 241 13.80 -3.08 7.99
C THR A 241 15.00 -3.65 7.27
N GLU A 242 16.19 -3.41 7.80
CA GLU A 242 17.40 -3.95 7.19
C GLU A 242 17.34 -5.47 7.12
N GLY A 243 17.86 -6.02 6.06
CA GLY A 243 17.97 -7.45 5.88
C GLY A 243 18.87 -8.05 6.95
N MET A 244 18.48 -9.19 7.47
CA MET A 244 19.42 -9.93 8.31
C MET A 244 20.61 -10.32 7.44
N VAL A 245 21.79 -9.87 7.83
CA VAL A 245 23.01 -10.42 7.29
C VAL A 245 22.94 -11.91 7.62
N GLU A 246 22.96 -12.77 6.60
CA GLU A 246 23.17 -14.18 6.87
C GLU A 246 24.45 -14.25 7.69
N ILE A 247 24.29 -14.58 8.96
CA ILE A 247 25.45 -14.93 9.77
C ILE A 247 25.92 -16.24 9.17
N ASP A 248 27.03 -16.15 8.44
CA ASP A 248 27.66 -17.26 7.79
C ASP A 248 27.74 -18.42 8.78
N GLU A 249 27.12 -19.55 8.46
CA GLU A 249 27.07 -20.71 9.36
C GLU A 249 28.47 -21.20 9.78
N GLU A 250 29.52 -20.69 9.17
CA GLU A 250 30.90 -20.92 9.62
C GLU A 250 31.14 -20.42 11.04
N PHE A 251 30.40 -19.41 11.52
CA PHE A 251 30.52 -18.95 12.91
C PHE A 251 29.90 -19.92 13.91
N PHE A 252 29.05 -20.82 13.50
CA PHE A 252 28.42 -21.85 14.33
C PHE A 252 29.09 -23.19 14.27
N GLN A 253 30.27 -23.31 13.66
CA GLN A 253 31.02 -24.57 13.60
C GLN A 253 31.75 -24.89 14.92
N HIS A 254 31.43 -24.20 16.00
CA HIS A 254 31.74 -24.74 17.30
C HIS A 254 30.48 -25.43 17.82
N PRO A 255 30.45 -26.76 17.77
CA PRO A 255 29.38 -27.47 18.42
C PRO A 255 29.52 -27.23 19.92
N TYR A 256 28.65 -26.41 20.47
CA TYR A 256 28.44 -26.42 21.91
C TYR A 256 27.83 -27.75 22.22
N THR A 257 28.67 -28.73 22.52
CA THR A 257 28.22 -30.01 23.07
C THR A 257 27.75 -29.74 24.48
N PHE A 258 26.47 -29.60 24.65
CA PHE A 258 25.88 -29.60 25.99
C PHE A 258 25.93 -31.02 26.53
N VAL A 259 26.74 -31.25 27.53
CA VAL A 259 26.76 -32.51 28.26
C VAL A 259 25.92 -32.34 29.52
N LEU A 260 24.81 -33.00 29.58
CA LEU A 260 24.00 -33.06 30.78
C LEU A 260 24.50 -34.24 31.62
N HIS A 261 25.20 -33.95 32.71
CA HIS A 261 25.61 -34.96 33.66
C HIS A 261 24.43 -35.45 34.49
N SER A 262 24.46 -36.71 34.92
CA SER A 262 23.47 -37.25 35.82
C SER A 262 23.36 -36.39 37.08
N ASN A 263 22.14 -36.12 37.48
CA ASN A 263 21.86 -35.34 38.67
C ASN A 263 22.44 -36.04 39.92
N TYR A 264 23.00 -35.24 40.83
CA TYR A 264 23.54 -35.74 42.09
C TYR A 264 22.93 -34.93 43.25
N PRO A 265 22.49 -35.63 44.31
CA PRO A 265 22.30 -37.07 44.42
C PRO A 265 21.15 -37.61 43.55
N ASN A 266 21.24 -38.90 43.17
CA ASN A 266 20.20 -39.56 42.39
C ASN A 266 19.83 -40.91 43.06
N PRO A 267 18.60 -41.10 43.61
CA PRO A 267 17.51 -40.11 43.62
C PRO A 267 17.81 -38.94 44.56
N PHE A 268 17.35 -37.73 44.16
CA PHE A 268 17.54 -36.55 44.99
C PHE A 268 16.64 -36.56 46.23
N ASN A 269 17.16 -36.00 47.34
CA ASN A 269 16.39 -35.81 48.55
C ASN A 269 17.08 -34.79 49.46
N PRO A 270 16.51 -33.66 49.76
CA PRO A 270 15.36 -32.98 49.10
C PRO A 270 15.76 -32.09 47.90
N GLU A 271 17.06 -31.99 47.57
CA GLU A 271 17.58 -31.08 46.52
C GLU A 271 18.52 -31.84 45.60
N THR A 272 18.56 -31.41 44.34
CA THR A 272 19.55 -31.89 43.36
C THR A 272 20.28 -30.71 42.72
N ARG A 273 21.50 -30.99 42.24
CA ARG A 273 22.28 -30.02 41.47
C ARG A 273 22.46 -30.51 40.05
N LEU A 274 22.19 -29.64 39.11
CA LEU A 274 22.49 -29.86 37.70
C LEU A 274 23.76 -29.12 37.36
N ARG A 275 24.62 -29.76 36.60
CA ARG A 275 25.86 -29.18 36.10
C ARG A 275 25.88 -29.28 34.60
N PHE A 276 26.23 -28.16 33.98
CA PHE A 276 26.40 -28.02 32.52
C PHE A 276 27.86 -27.71 32.24
N GLU A 277 28.40 -28.30 31.21
CA GLU A 277 29.73 -28.03 30.67
C GLU A 277 29.65 -27.81 29.16
#